data_8ddd7eef2bdd98601bef19e7c9b3d27f
#
_entry.id   8ddd7eef2bdd98601bef19e7c9b3d27f
#
_cell.length_a   1.000
_cell.length_b   1.000
_cell.length_c   1.000
_cell.angle_alpha   90.00
_cell.angle_beta   90.00
_cell.angle_gamma   90.00
#
_symmetry.space_group_name_H-M   'P 1'
#
loop_
_entity.id
_entity.type
_entity.pdbx_description
1 polymer ?
#
loop_
_entity_poly.entity_id
_entity_poly.type
_entity_poly.pdbx_seq_one_letter_code
_entity_poly.pdbx_strand_id
1 'polypeptide(L)'
;MLTITPTITPIPAYTDNYIWLIRQHDQAVCIDPGEAAPVLDYLHAHGLTLAQIWITHAHGDHTAGIAELKQHFSGCPVYGAADIPQATHIVREGDSIAWQNHRAAVWHTAGHTAHHRCYLLNQQHLFTGDTLFSAGCGRVFPNSRPQWL
;
A
#
# COMPACT_ATOMS: atom_id res chain seq x y z
N MET A 1 -6.03 -24.54 15.73
CA MET A 1 -6.78 -23.44 15.13
C MET A 1 -6.26 -23.17 13.72
N LEU A 2 -7.09 -23.25 12.72
CA LEU A 2 -6.69 -22.94 11.34
C LEU A 2 -6.40 -21.44 11.23
N THR A 3 -5.17 -21.08 10.88
CA THR A 3 -4.83 -19.69 10.55
C THR A 3 -5.39 -19.37 9.17
N ILE A 4 -6.36 -18.46 9.10
CA ILE A 4 -6.89 -18.01 7.81
C ILE A 4 -5.82 -17.14 7.14
N THR A 5 -5.33 -17.59 6.00
CA THR A 5 -4.36 -16.84 5.19
C THR A 5 -5.13 -15.90 4.25
N PRO A 6 -4.81 -14.62 4.22
CA PRO A 6 -5.46 -13.71 3.29
C PRO A 6 -5.01 -14.00 1.86
N THR A 7 -5.87 -13.71 0.89
CA THR A 7 -5.52 -13.79 -0.52
C THR A 7 -4.89 -12.48 -0.96
N ILE A 8 -3.72 -12.55 -1.61
CA ILE A 8 -3.00 -11.39 -2.15
C ILE A 8 -3.09 -11.44 -3.67
N THR A 9 -3.61 -10.38 -4.28
CA THR A 9 -3.86 -10.31 -5.72
C THR A 9 -3.20 -9.07 -6.31
N PRO A 10 -2.37 -9.20 -7.36
CA PRO A 10 -1.88 -8.05 -8.13
C PRO A 10 -2.97 -7.58 -9.11
N ILE A 11 -3.23 -6.28 -9.12
CA ILE A 11 -4.11 -5.63 -10.10
C ILE A 11 -3.21 -4.80 -11.00
N PRO A 12 -3.12 -5.12 -12.31
CA PRO A 12 -2.35 -4.29 -13.24
C PRO A 12 -2.90 -2.86 -13.32
N ALA A 13 -1.99 -1.91 -13.31
CA ALA A 13 -2.28 -0.48 -13.44
C ALA A 13 -1.24 0.18 -14.34
N TYR A 14 -1.66 1.20 -15.09
CA TYR A 14 -0.81 1.84 -16.09
C TYR A 14 -0.22 0.78 -17.06
N THR A 15 1.03 0.97 -17.50
CA THR A 15 1.71 0.02 -18.39
C THR A 15 2.58 -0.98 -17.64
N ASP A 16 3.02 -0.66 -16.41
CA ASP A 16 4.06 -1.39 -15.70
C ASP A 16 3.89 -1.40 -14.17
N ASN A 17 2.78 -0.89 -13.64
CA ASN A 17 2.53 -0.89 -12.20
C ASN A 17 1.62 -2.05 -11.78
N TYR A 18 1.74 -2.44 -10.52
CA TYR A 18 0.79 -3.30 -9.84
C TYR A 18 0.24 -2.59 -8.61
N ILE A 19 -1.08 -2.69 -8.45
CA ILE A 19 -1.78 -2.36 -7.22
C ILE A 19 -2.01 -3.67 -6.48
N TRP A 20 -1.60 -3.77 -5.21
CA TRP A 20 -1.77 -4.99 -4.45
C TRP A 20 -3.05 -4.95 -3.64
N LEU A 21 -3.86 -6.00 -3.74
CA LEU A 21 -5.05 -6.19 -2.94
C LEU A 21 -4.86 -7.36 -1.99
N ILE A 22 -5.09 -7.13 -0.70
CA ILE A 22 -5.14 -8.15 0.33
C ILE A 22 -6.60 -8.33 0.67
N ARG A 23 -7.14 -9.54 0.49
CA ARG A 23 -8.56 -9.78 0.78
C ARG A 23 -8.75 -10.92 1.75
N GLN A 24 -9.75 -10.77 2.60
CA GLN A 24 -10.26 -11.81 3.49
C GLN A 24 -11.73 -11.56 3.77
N HIS A 25 -12.55 -12.60 3.65
CA HIS A 25 -14.00 -12.53 3.71
C HIS A 25 -14.54 -11.52 2.68
N ASP A 26 -15.31 -10.55 3.11
CA ASP A 26 -15.92 -9.50 2.30
C ASP A 26 -15.16 -8.18 2.33
N GLN A 27 -13.92 -8.18 2.83
CA GLN A 27 -13.10 -6.97 2.96
C GLN A 27 -11.79 -7.08 2.19
N ALA A 28 -11.26 -5.92 1.83
CA ALA A 28 -9.95 -5.79 1.20
C ALA A 28 -9.17 -4.60 1.75
N VAL A 29 -7.84 -4.75 1.72
CA VAL A 29 -6.86 -3.66 1.89
C VAL A 29 -6.21 -3.44 0.53
N CYS A 30 -6.08 -2.19 0.12
CA CYS A 30 -5.44 -1.80 -1.13
C CYS A 30 -4.11 -1.11 -0.87
N ILE A 31 -3.06 -1.52 -1.58
CA ILE A 31 -1.72 -0.94 -1.46
C ILE A 31 -1.39 -0.21 -2.76
N ASP A 32 -1.03 1.07 -2.65
CA ASP A 32 -0.59 1.95 -3.73
C ASP A 32 -1.57 2.05 -4.91
N PRO A 33 -2.82 2.49 -4.67
CA PRO A 33 -3.80 2.64 -5.74
C PRO A 33 -3.49 3.86 -6.62
N GLY A 34 -2.62 3.71 -7.60
CA GLY A 34 -2.33 4.75 -8.59
C GLY A 34 -3.50 5.03 -9.52
N GLU A 35 -4.39 4.05 -9.72
CA GLU A 35 -5.64 4.17 -10.48
C GLU A 35 -6.79 3.60 -9.64
N ALA A 36 -7.92 4.31 -9.60
CA ALA A 36 -9.10 3.83 -8.86
C ALA A 36 -9.91 2.80 -9.64
N ALA A 37 -10.09 3.00 -10.93
CA ALA A 37 -10.98 2.19 -11.77
C ALA A 37 -10.70 0.67 -11.67
N PRO A 38 -9.48 0.17 -11.88
CA PRO A 38 -9.22 -1.27 -11.79
C PRO A 38 -9.46 -1.84 -10.39
N VAL A 39 -9.26 -1.03 -9.34
CA VAL A 39 -9.56 -1.44 -7.96
C VAL A 39 -11.06 -1.53 -7.75
N LEU A 40 -11.83 -0.52 -8.17
CA LEU A 40 -13.29 -0.51 -8.05
C LEU A 40 -13.92 -1.68 -8.82
N ASP A 41 -13.45 -1.95 -10.03
CA ASP A 41 -13.93 -3.06 -10.85
C ASP A 41 -13.70 -4.41 -10.13
N TYR A 42 -12.53 -4.60 -9.56
CA TYR A 42 -12.21 -5.82 -8.82
C TYR A 42 -13.07 -5.96 -7.56
N LEU A 43 -13.19 -4.89 -6.76
CA LEU A 43 -14.01 -4.90 -5.54
C LEU A 43 -15.46 -5.21 -5.86
N HIS A 44 -16.01 -4.57 -6.90
CA HIS A 44 -17.39 -4.80 -7.34
C HIS A 44 -17.61 -6.24 -7.82
N ALA A 45 -16.73 -6.74 -8.67
CA ALA A 45 -16.83 -8.10 -9.21
C ALA A 45 -16.79 -9.20 -8.13
N HIS A 46 -16.13 -8.93 -7.00
CA HIS A 46 -15.95 -9.90 -5.92
C HIS A 46 -16.79 -9.58 -4.66
N GLY A 47 -17.66 -8.57 -4.72
CA GLY A 47 -18.50 -8.19 -3.59
C GLY A 47 -17.70 -7.73 -2.36
N LEU A 48 -16.60 -7.01 -2.55
CA LEU A 48 -15.70 -6.61 -1.49
C LEU A 48 -15.91 -5.15 -1.08
N THR A 49 -15.73 -4.87 0.21
CA THR A 49 -15.66 -3.53 0.77
C THR A 49 -14.20 -3.16 1.01
N LEU A 50 -13.79 -1.95 0.65
CA LEU A 50 -12.45 -1.46 0.91
C LEU A 50 -12.33 -1.01 2.37
N ALA A 51 -11.53 -1.72 3.15
CA ALA A 51 -11.36 -1.48 4.58
C ALA A 51 -10.24 -0.51 4.91
N GLN A 52 -9.13 -0.59 4.19
CA GLN A 52 -7.94 0.26 4.42
C GLN A 52 -7.19 0.47 3.09
N ILE A 53 -6.44 1.58 3.04
CA ILE A 53 -5.47 1.87 1.98
C ILE A 53 -4.10 2.07 2.65
N TRP A 54 -3.06 1.39 2.14
CA TRP A 54 -1.68 1.55 2.59
C TRP A 54 -0.84 2.12 1.45
N ILE A 55 -0.07 3.18 1.73
CA ILE A 55 0.73 3.88 0.73
C ILE A 55 2.20 3.75 1.07
N THR A 56 3.00 3.29 0.11
CA THR A 56 4.44 3.14 0.28
C THR A 56 5.16 4.48 0.17
N HIS A 57 4.77 5.33 -0.80
CA HIS A 57 5.39 6.64 -1.02
C HIS A 57 4.48 7.58 -1.82
N ALA A 58 4.85 8.85 -1.90
CA ALA A 58 3.97 9.94 -2.36
C ALA A 58 3.91 10.13 -3.89
N HIS A 59 4.58 9.31 -4.70
CA HIS A 59 4.51 9.45 -6.16
C HIS A 59 3.09 9.22 -6.69
N GLY A 60 2.71 9.99 -7.72
CA GLY A 60 1.34 10.01 -8.25
C GLY A 60 0.87 8.65 -8.76
N ASP A 61 1.73 7.85 -9.36
CA ASP A 61 1.40 6.50 -9.85
C ASP A 61 1.13 5.48 -8.73
N HIS A 62 1.30 5.88 -7.46
CA HIS A 62 0.95 5.11 -6.27
C HIS A 62 -0.19 5.73 -5.45
N THR A 63 -0.60 6.96 -5.74
CA THR A 63 -1.53 7.73 -4.90
C THR A 63 -2.73 8.32 -5.65
N ALA A 64 -2.67 8.43 -6.97
CA ALA A 64 -3.67 9.19 -7.73
C ALA A 64 -5.09 8.64 -7.64
N GLY A 65 -5.27 7.36 -7.34
CA GLY A 65 -6.59 6.74 -7.17
C GLY A 65 -7.24 6.94 -5.80
N ILE A 66 -6.50 7.47 -4.80
CA ILE A 66 -7.01 7.56 -3.42
C ILE A 66 -8.29 8.41 -3.33
N ALA A 67 -8.31 9.57 -3.97
CA ALA A 67 -9.44 10.50 -3.86
C ALA A 67 -10.74 9.88 -4.37
N GLU A 68 -10.69 9.20 -5.52
CA GLU A 68 -11.87 8.53 -6.09
C GLU A 68 -12.30 7.32 -5.26
N LEU A 69 -11.36 6.51 -4.77
CA LEU A 69 -11.67 5.41 -3.86
C LEU A 69 -12.38 5.90 -2.60
N LYS A 70 -11.95 7.04 -2.05
CA LYS A 70 -12.58 7.65 -0.88
C LYS A 70 -13.98 8.21 -1.17
N GLN A 71 -14.33 8.53 -2.41
CA GLN A 71 -15.70 8.88 -2.79
C GLN A 71 -16.65 7.69 -2.65
N HIS A 72 -16.17 6.49 -2.95
CA HIS A 72 -16.95 5.25 -2.81
C HIS A 72 -16.90 4.67 -1.41
N PHE A 73 -15.80 4.87 -0.68
CA PHE A 73 -15.54 4.34 0.67
C PHE A 73 -15.08 5.47 1.59
N SER A 74 -16.00 6.39 1.93
CA SER A 74 -15.67 7.66 2.60
C SER A 74 -14.99 7.52 3.97
N GLY A 75 -15.28 6.45 4.70
CA GLY A 75 -14.67 6.16 6.01
C GLY A 75 -13.37 5.39 5.95
N CYS A 76 -12.89 5.03 4.74
CA CYS A 76 -11.70 4.20 4.59
C CYS A 76 -10.44 4.93 5.07
N PRO A 77 -9.70 4.42 6.09
CA PRO A 77 -8.46 5.02 6.53
C PRO A 77 -7.34 4.83 5.51
N VAL A 78 -6.47 5.83 5.41
CA VAL A 78 -5.28 5.82 4.55
C VAL A 78 -4.05 5.89 5.45
N TYR A 79 -3.21 4.86 5.39
CA TYR A 79 -1.97 4.76 6.15
C TYR A 79 -0.79 5.10 5.25
N GLY A 80 0.11 5.94 5.73
CA GLY A 80 1.29 6.33 4.99
C GLY A 80 2.19 7.27 5.75
N ALA A 81 3.26 7.74 5.12
CA ALA A 81 4.17 8.70 5.70
C ALA A 81 3.57 10.12 5.73
N ALA A 82 4.21 11.03 6.48
CA ALA A 82 3.69 12.37 6.70
C ALA A 82 3.70 13.26 5.44
N ASP A 83 4.44 12.88 4.41
CA ASP A 83 4.48 13.60 3.13
C ASP A 83 3.34 13.20 2.16
N ILE A 84 2.43 12.34 2.59
CA ILE A 84 1.27 11.93 1.81
C ILE A 84 0.06 12.75 2.27
N PRO A 85 -0.43 13.71 1.46
CA PRO A 85 -1.50 14.61 1.89
C PRO A 85 -2.82 13.89 2.22
N GLN A 86 -3.08 12.74 1.56
CA GLN A 86 -4.29 11.97 1.76
C GLN A 86 -4.24 11.04 2.98
N ALA A 87 -3.08 10.90 3.63
CA ALA A 87 -2.94 10.01 4.78
C ALA A 87 -3.79 10.50 5.96
N THR A 88 -4.62 9.60 6.47
CA THR A 88 -5.42 9.82 7.69
C THR A 88 -4.71 9.31 8.93
N HIS A 89 -3.79 8.37 8.74
CA HIS A 89 -2.99 7.73 9.79
C HIS A 89 -1.53 7.75 9.38
N ILE A 90 -0.72 8.52 10.07
CA ILE A 90 0.72 8.60 9.81
C ILE A 90 1.40 7.42 10.48
N VAL A 91 2.18 6.66 9.71
CA VAL A 91 2.96 5.51 10.19
C VAL A 91 4.46 5.77 10.06
N ARG A 92 5.21 5.27 11.03
CA ARG A 92 6.65 5.45 11.18
C ARG A 92 7.35 4.10 11.33
N GLU A 93 8.68 4.12 11.29
CA GLU A 93 9.49 2.94 11.61
C GLU A 93 9.05 2.31 12.92
N GLY A 94 8.83 1.01 12.90
CA GLY A 94 8.45 0.23 14.07
C GLY A 94 6.96 0.22 14.41
N ASP A 95 6.15 1.03 13.73
CA ASP A 95 4.70 0.96 13.88
C ASP A 95 4.15 -0.35 13.30
N SER A 96 2.92 -0.67 13.64
CA SER A 96 2.19 -1.76 13.01
C SER A 96 0.76 -1.35 12.67
N ILE A 97 0.25 -1.90 11.58
CA ILE A 97 -1.14 -1.71 11.15
C ILE A 97 -1.89 -3.02 11.43
N ALA A 98 -3.01 -2.93 12.12
CA ALA A 98 -3.89 -4.06 12.38
C ALA A 98 -5.07 -4.05 11.40
N TRP A 99 -5.39 -5.20 10.85
CA TRP A 99 -6.58 -5.41 10.03
C TRP A 99 -7.11 -6.83 10.25
N GLN A 100 -8.34 -6.96 10.74
CA GLN A 100 -8.90 -8.23 11.18
C GLN A 100 -7.92 -8.94 12.15
N ASN A 101 -7.55 -10.19 11.88
CA ASN A 101 -6.57 -10.96 12.64
C ASN A 101 -5.14 -10.84 12.08
N HIS A 102 -4.90 -9.90 11.16
CA HIS A 102 -3.61 -9.66 10.53
C HIS A 102 -2.91 -8.45 11.12
N ARG A 103 -1.59 -8.43 10.97
CA ARG A 103 -0.75 -7.32 11.40
C ARG A 103 0.37 -7.09 10.40
N ALA A 104 0.57 -5.84 10.01
CA ALA A 104 1.66 -5.43 9.14
C ALA A 104 2.65 -4.56 9.92
N ALA A 105 3.91 -4.95 9.94
CA ALA A 105 5.00 -4.12 10.44
C ALA A 105 5.35 -3.04 9.42
N VAL A 106 5.67 -1.84 9.89
CA VAL A 106 6.04 -0.69 9.06
C VAL A 106 7.55 -0.49 9.13
N TRP A 107 8.20 -0.47 7.97
CA TRP A 107 9.63 -0.19 7.82
C TRP A 107 9.84 1.11 7.06
N HIS A 108 10.70 1.98 7.58
CA HIS A 108 11.15 3.16 6.86
C HIS A 108 12.31 2.77 5.93
N THR A 109 12.07 2.82 4.64
CA THR A 109 13.02 2.38 3.61
C THR A 109 13.38 3.52 2.67
N ALA A 110 14.02 4.57 3.21
CA ALA A 110 14.46 5.72 2.43
C ALA A 110 15.45 5.30 1.32
N GLY A 111 15.30 5.91 0.16
CA GLY A 111 16.12 5.62 -1.01
C GLY A 111 15.47 6.15 -2.28
N HIS A 112 14.44 5.46 -2.78
CA HIS A 112 13.64 5.96 -3.90
C HIS A 112 12.93 7.28 -3.53
N THR A 113 12.34 7.34 -2.34
CA THR A 113 11.91 8.60 -1.70
C THR A 113 12.47 8.69 -0.28
N ALA A 114 12.52 9.91 0.27
CA ALA A 114 13.02 10.14 1.63
C ALA A 114 12.12 9.50 2.71
N HIS A 115 10.83 9.38 2.44
CA HIS A 115 9.82 8.90 3.39
C HIS A 115 9.17 7.57 2.98
N HIS A 116 9.82 6.80 2.11
CA HIS A 116 9.31 5.52 1.63
C HIS A 116 9.05 4.54 2.79
N ARG A 117 7.92 3.81 2.71
CA ARG A 117 7.54 2.76 3.66
C ARG A 117 7.42 1.43 2.93
N CYS A 118 7.90 0.37 3.57
CA CYS A 118 7.56 -1.00 3.22
C CYS A 118 6.67 -1.59 4.31
N TYR A 119 5.79 -2.52 3.94
CA TYR A 119 4.85 -3.15 4.85
C TYR A 119 5.05 -4.65 4.85
N LEU A 120 5.36 -5.23 6.02
CA LEU A 120 5.55 -6.66 6.21
C LEU A 120 4.31 -7.27 6.87
N LEU A 121 3.45 -7.90 6.08
CA LEU A 121 2.22 -8.53 6.54
C LEU A 121 2.51 -9.92 7.12
N ASN A 122 2.10 -10.14 8.36
CA ASN A 122 2.17 -11.43 9.05
C ASN A 122 3.58 -12.06 9.03
N GLN A 123 4.64 -11.26 8.93
CA GLN A 123 6.03 -11.72 8.80
C GLN A 123 6.29 -12.63 7.58
N GLN A 124 5.43 -12.58 6.56
CA GLN A 124 5.48 -13.46 5.38
C GLN A 124 5.44 -12.72 4.06
N HIS A 125 4.71 -11.60 3.96
CA HIS A 125 4.49 -10.89 2.70
C HIS A 125 4.97 -9.47 2.82
N LEU A 126 6.00 -9.12 2.04
CA LEU A 126 6.62 -7.80 2.06
C LEU A 126 6.17 -7.01 0.82
N PHE A 127 5.51 -5.87 1.08
CA PHE A 127 5.13 -4.90 0.06
C PHE A 127 6.18 -3.81 0.00
N THR A 128 6.93 -3.77 -1.10
CA THR A 128 8.18 -3.00 -1.21
C THR A 128 8.05 -1.71 -2.01
N GLY A 129 6.89 -1.44 -2.62
CA GLY A 129 6.73 -0.28 -3.50
C GLY A 129 7.87 -0.20 -4.52
N ASP A 130 8.53 0.95 -4.59
CA ASP A 130 9.64 1.19 -5.51
C ASP A 130 11.03 1.02 -4.85
N THR A 131 11.10 0.48 -3.63
CA THR A 131 12.38 0.13 -2.99
C THR A 131 13.01 -1.08 -3.63
N LEU A 132 12.23 -2.11 -3.95
CA LEU A 132 12.72 -3.37 -4.52
C LEU A 132 11.72 -3.90 -5.56
N PHE A 133 12.24 -4.25 -6.73
CA PHE A 133 11.50 -4.94 -7.79
C PHE A 133 12.02 -6.37 -7.95
N SER A 134 11.33 -7.19 -8.77
CA SER A 134 11.74 -8.58 -9.02
C SER A 134 13.12 -8.71 -9.65
N ALA A 135 13.58 -7.70 -10.38
CA ALA A 135 14.87 -7.69 -11.07
C ALA A 135 15.63 -6.36 -10.94
N GLY A 136 15.41 -5.63 -9.86
CA GLY A 136 16.07 -4.33 -9.65
C GLY A 136 15.47 -3.55 -8.50
N CYS A 137 15.64 -2.24 -8.55
CA CYS A 137 15.10 -1.32 -7.56
C CYS A 137 14.66 -0.01 -8.22
N GLY A 138 13.87 0.78 -7.50
CA GLY A 138 13.47 2.10 -7.93
C GLY A 138 14.66 3.07 -8.01
N ARG A 139 14.49 4.10 -8.83
CA ARG A 139 15.49 5.15 -8.96
C ARG A 139 15.69 5.86 -7.63
N VAL A 140 16.97 6.11 -7.28
CA VAL A 140 17.32 6.90 -6.09
C VAL A 140 17.52 8.35 -6.51
N PHE A 141 16.71 9.24 -5.95
CA PHE A 141 16.84 10.68 -6.18
C PHE A 141 17.82 11.31 -5.18
N PRO A 142 18.55 12.39 -5.54
CA PRO A 142 19.58 12.96 -4.67
C PRO A 142 19.08 13.34 -3.27
N ASN A 143 17.86 13.86 -3.18
CA ASN A 143 17.27 14.33 -1.91
C ASN A 143 16.64 13.22 -1.06
N SER A 144 16.64 11.98 -1.54
CA SER A 144 16.03 10.85 -0.85
C SER A 144 17.05 9.90 -0.23
N ARG A 145 18.36 10.16 -0.40
CA ARG A 145 19.41 9.33 0.15
C ARG A 145 19.44 9.43 1.68
N PRO A 146 19.59 8.32 2.39
CA PRO A 146 19.88 8.37 3.81
C PRO A 146 21.16 9.17 4.08
N GLN A 147 21.16 9.94 5.17
CA GLN A 147 22.31 10.81 5.50
C GLN A 147 23.60 10.05 5.86
N TRP A 148 23.48 8.74 6.10
CA TRP A 148 24.60 7.86 6.45
C TRP A 148 25.23 7.13 5.24
N LEU A 149 24.77 7.42 4.04
CA LEU A 149 25.41 7.01 2.77
C LEU A 149 26.32 8.18 2.24
#